data_4a8ab276aba99afac8322051d8cb29ff
#
_entry.id   4a8ab276aba99afac8322051d8cb29ff
#
_cell.length_a   1.000
_cell.length_b   1.000
_cell.length_c   1.000
_cell.angle_alpha   90.00
_cell.angle_beta   90.00
_cell.angle_gamma   90.00
#
_symmetry.space_group_name_H-M   'P 1'
#
loop_
_entity.id
_entity.type
_entity.pdbx_description
1 polymer ?
#
loop_
_entity_poly.entity_id
_entity_poly.type
_entity_poly.pdbx_seq_one_letter_code
_entity_poly.pdbx_strand_id
1 'polypeptide(L)'
;MPNSAGSNRTGVFRIGDRVQLTDEKGKMYSFFLVEGGQWHSHKGWINHETIIGREEGSIITSNSGTQYQAMRPLLHDYVLSMQRGATIIYPKDSALIVGFADLFPGARVLEAGAGSGAMSISILRAIGEGGSLLSFEERIDFLGIAEQNVREYFGSLPPQWKLRHGKVQDLSAEKIFDRVIFDMLAPWDCLTVAASALVPGGVLCCYVATTTQLSRTAEAIKESGKFGEPESFEAFLRPWHHEGLAVRPQHSMNAHTGFLLFARRIATDAQPLKRRRRPAKGSLSES
;
A
#
# COMPACT_ATOMS: atom_id res chain seq x y z
N MET A 1 11.78 -1.53 28.55
CA MET A 1 11.32 -2.47 27.51
C MET A 1 10.81 -1.61 26.35
N PRO A 2 11.37 -1.64 25.15
CA PRO A 2 10.77 -0.91 24.02
C PRO A 2 9.41 -1.54 23.72
N ASN A 3 8.37 -0.72 23.71
CA ASN A 3 7.02 -1.13 23.33
C ASN A 3 7.05 -1.71 21.91
N SER A 4 6.58 -2.95 21.76
CA SER A 4 6.36 -3.55 20.46
C SER A 4 5.39 -2.68 19.65
N ALA A 5 5.66 -2.48 18.37
CA ALA A 5 4.88 -1.63 17.44
C ALA A 5 3.36 -1.95 17.35
N GLY A 6 2.91 -3.03 17.98
CA GLY A 6 1.50 -3.42 18.09
C GLY A 6 0.75 -2.83 19.29
N SER A 7 1.46 -2.34 20.33
CA SER A 7 0.83 -1.98 21.62
C SER A 7 0.19 -0.58 21.67
N ASN A 8 0.47 0.29 20.69
CA ASN A 8 -0.01 1.68 20.71
C ASN A 8 -1.29 1.92 19.87
N ARG A 9 -1.96 0.86 19.41
CA ARG A 9 -3.15 0.99 18.55
C ARG A 9 -4.48 0.95 19.29
N THR A 10 -4.45 0.75 20.59
CA THR A 10 -5.64 0.65 21.45
C THR A 10 -5.40 1.31 22.80
N GLY A 11 -6.49 1.61 23.50
CA GLY A 11 -6.46 2.25 24.82
C GLY A 11 -6.41 3.77 24.73
N VAL A 12 -6.05 4.41 25.86
CA VAL A 12 -5.99 5.87 25.95
C VAL A 12 -4.91 6.46 25.04
N PHE A 13 -5.11 7.69 24.59
CA PHE A 13 -4.12 8.44 23.81
C PHE A 13 -2.87 8.75 24.66
N ARG A 14 -1.69 8.61 24.07
CA ARG A 14 -0.40 8.86 24.68
C ARG A 14 0.41 9.86 23.86
N ILE A 15 1.42 10.46 24.47
CA ILE A 15 2.43 11.25 23.75
C ILE A 15 3.06 10.36 22.66
N GLY A 16 3.19 10.90 21.45
CA GLY A 16 3.69 10.20 20.26
C GLY A 16 2.60 9.49 19.45
N ASP A 17 1.37 9.35 19.97
CA ASP A 17 0.28 8.79 19.19
C ASP A 17 -0.15 9.76 18.08
N ARG A 18 -0.49 9.22 16.92
CA ARG A 18 -1.17 9.98 15.89
C ARG A 18 -2.67 9.99 16.17
N VAL A 19 -3.25 11.18 16.27
CA VAL A 19 -4.68 11.39 16.44
C VAL A 19 -5.30 11.91 15.16
N GLN A 20 -6.52 11.50 14.89
CA GLN A 20 -7.38 12.02 13.84
C GLN A 20 -8.59 12.66 14.49
N LEU A 21 -8.73 13.97 14.30
CA LEU A 21 -9.90 14.72 14.73
C LEU A 21 -10.89 14.82 13.57
N THR A 22 -12.15 14.44 13.79
CA THR A 22 -13.22 14.56 12.79
C THR A 22 -14.24 15.57 13.30
N ASP A 23 -14.51 16.61 12.50
CA ASP A 23 -15.51 17.61 12.83
C ASP A 23 -16.93 17.13 12.43
N GLU A 24 -17.95 17.91 12.82
CA GLU A 24 -19.38 17.65 12.53
C GLU A 24 -19.72 17.53 11.04
N LYS A 25 -18.84 18.05 10.15
CA LYS A 25 -18.99 17.95 8.68
C LYS A 25 -18.24 16.74 8.11
N GLY A 26 -17.64 15.91 8.97
CA GLY A 26 -16.85 14.77 8.57
C GLY A 26 -15.45 15.12 8.05
N LYS A 27 -15.01 16.39 8.20
CA LYS A 27 -13.65 16.77 7.81
C LYS A 27 -12.65 16.27 8.84
N MET A 28 -11.64 15.56 8.35
CA MET A 28 -10.60 14.92 9.16
C MET A 28 -9.32 15.74 9.17
N TYR A 29 -8.67 15.76 10.33
CA TYR A 29 -7.39 16.42 10.59
C TYR A 29 -6.51 15.47 11.39
N SER A 30 -5.28 15.26 10.98
CA SER A 30 -4.39 14.28 11.62
C SER A 30 -3.05 14.91 11.99
N PHE A 31 -2.60 14.66 13.23
CA PHE A 31 -1.34 15.16 13.77
C PHE A 31 -0.83 14.25 14.88
N PHE A 32 0.43 14.45 15.31
CA PHE A 32 1.03 13.72 16.42
C PHE A 32 0.84 14.47 17.73
N LEU A 33 0.51 13.73 18.80
CA LEU A 33 0.43 14.27 20.14
C LEU A 33 1.84 14.46 20.71
N VAL A 34 2.15 15.69 21.08
CA VAL A 34 3.43 16.05 21.72
C VAL A 34 3.14 16.80 23.01
N GLU A 35 4.03 16.66 23.99
CA GLU A 35 3.95 17.37 25.27
C GLU A 35 4.00 18.90 25.02
N GLY A 36 3.12 19.66 25.66
CA GLY A 36 2.99 21.10 25.47
C GLY A 36 2.50 21.54 24.09
N GLY A 37 2.09 20.59 23.24
CA GLY A 37 1.70 20.86 21.86
C GLY A 37 0.31 21.48 21.74
N GLN A 38 0.11 22.18 20.62
CA GLN A 38 -1.19 22.73 20.23
C GLN A 38 -1.47 22.44 18.77
N TRP A 39 -2.65 21.96 18.47
CA TRP A 39 -3.16 21.88 17.10
C TRP A 39 -4.03 23.11 16.79
N HIS A 40 -3.81 23.73 15.63
CA HIS A 40 -4.49 24.94 15.18
C HIS A 40 -5.33 24.70 13.93
N SER A 41 -6.50 25.31 13.88
CA SER A 41 -7.37 25.36 12.69
C SER A 41 -8.04 26.73 12.58
N HIS A 42 -8.76 26.97 11.48
CA HIS A 42 -9.63 28.14 11.34
C HIS A 42 -10.80 28.16 12.34
N LYS A 43 -11.05 27.03 13.05
CA LYS A 43 -12.08 26.85 14.09
C LYS A 43 -11.47 26.80 15.49
N GLY A 44 -10.36 27.52 15.72
CA GLY A 44 -9.69 27.58 17.01
C GLY A 44 -8.57 26.57 17.15
N TRP A 45 -8.10 26.42 18.38
CA TRP A 45 -6.97 25.56 18.74
C TRP A 45 -7.37 24.57 19.84
N ILE A 46 -6.61 23.48 19.94
CA ILE A 46 -6.76 22.41 20.91
C ILE A 46 -5.40 22.11 21.51
N ASN A 47 -5.28 22.12 22.84
CA ASN A 47 -4.06 21.62 23.51
C ASN A 47 -4.01 20.10 23.44
N HIS A 48 -2.84 19.54 23.16
CA HIS A 48 -2.66 18.10 23.10
C HIS A 48 -2.96 17.41 24.43
N GLU A 49 -2.71 18.07 25.57
CA GLU A 49 -3.03 17.58 26.91
C GLU A 49 -4.52 17.30 27.11
N THR A 50 -5.40 17.97 26.38
CA THR A 50 -6.85 17.70 26.44
C THR A 50 -7.24 16.38 25.77
N ILE A 51 -6.35 15.82 24.96
CA ILE A 51 -6.52 14.54 24.25
C ILE A 51 -5.75 13.43 24.95
N ILE A 52 -4.51 13.72 25.41
CA ILE A 52 -3.65 12.74 26.09
C ILE A 52 -4.37 12.20 27.33
N GLY A 53 -4.40 10.88 27.48
CA GLY A 53 -5.09 10.17 28.56
C GLY A 53 -6.59 9.92 28.29
N ARG A 54 -7.17 10.47 27.23
CA ARG A 54 -8.56 10.17 26.82
C ARG A 54 -8.62 8.86 26.04
N GLU A 55 -9.78 8.22 26.10
CA GLU A 55 -10.09 7.07 25.25
C GLU A 55 -10.41 7.49 23.82
N GLU A 56 -10.21 6.59 22.88
CA GLU A 56 -10.68 6.78 21.50
C GLU A 56 -12.20 6.96 21.47
N GLY A 57 -12.70 7.80 20.57
CA GLY A 57 -14.09 8.17 20.50
C GLY A 57 -14.46 9.37 21.37
N SER A 58 -13.54 9.88 22.19
CA SER A 58 -13.77 11.07 23.00
C SER A 58 -14.09 12.30 22.16
N ILE A 59 -14.99 13.15 22.67
CA ILE A 59 -15.26 14.46 22.09
C ILE A 59 -14.33 15.48 22.72
N ILE A 60 -13.60 16.17 21.86
CA ILE A 60 -12.64 17.23 22.22
C ILE A 60 -13.19 18.57 21.73
N THR A 61 -13.20 19.56 22.58
CA THR A 61 -13.72 20.89 22.24
C THR A 61 -12.56 21.88 22.08
N SER A 62 -12.54 22.61 20.96
CA SER A 62 -11.57 23.69 20.74
C SER A 62 -11.88 24.89 21.64
N ASN A 63 -10.93 25.82 21.74
CA ASN A 63 -11.12 27.07 22.49
C ASN A 63 -12.28 27.95 21.97
N SER A 64 -12.71 27.74 20.71
CA SER A 64 -13.87 28.43 20.10
C SER A 64 -15.19 27.67 20.24
N GLY A 65 -15.20 26.52 20.96
CA GLY A 65 -16.39 25.70 21.17
C GLY A 65 -16.70 24.68 20.09
N THR A 66 -15.85 24.53 19.04
CA THR A 66 -16.05 23.51 18.02
C THR A 66 -15.69 22.15 18.59
N GLN A 67 -16.58 21.18 18.37
CA GLN A 67 -16.39 19.79 18.82
C GLN A 67 -15.79 18.92 17.73
N TYR A 68 -14.92 18.02 18.15
CA TYR A 68 -14.26 17.04 17.29
C TYR A 68 -14.29 15.67 17.96
N GLN A 69 -14.52 14.63 17.17
CA GLN A 69 -14.34 13.26 17.62
C GLN A 69 -12.87 12.86 17.40
N ALA A 70 -12.23 12.36 18.47
CA ALA A 70 -10.84 11.95 18.44
C ALA A 70 -10.72 10.42 18.28
N MET A 71 -10.06 9.98 17.21
CA MET A 71 -9.79 8.57 16.90
C MET A 71 -8.32 8.39 16.51
N ARG A 72 -7.78 7.18 16.59
CA ARG A 72 -6.56 6.86 15.85
C ARG A 72 -6.89 6.64 14.38
N PRO A 73 -6.06 7.14 13.44
CA PRO A 73 -6.31 6.91 12.02
C PRO A 73 -6.22 5.41 11.71
N LEU A 74 -7.18 4.91 10.96
CA LEU A 74 -7.09 3.58 10.36
C LEU A 74 -6.00 3.56 9.27
N LEU A 75 -5.61 2.37 8.79
CA LEU A 75 -4.58 2.26 7.76
C LEU A 75 -4.90 3.11 6.51
N HIS A 76 -6.14 3.06 6.05
CA HIS A 76 -6.53 3.82 4.86
C HIS A 76 -6.48 5.33 5.08
N ASP A 77 -6.86 5.82 6.26
CA ASP A 77 -6.78 7.24 6.62
C ASP A 77 -5.33 7.70 6.71
N TYR A 78 -4.48 6.85 7.33
CA TYR A 78 -3.05 7.12 7.42
C TYR A 78 -2.42 7.26 6.04
N VAL A 79 -2.61 6.27 5.17
CA VAL A 79 -2.06 6.25 3.80
C VAL A 79 -2.55 7.43 2.97
N LEU A 80 -3.81 7.84 3.15
CA LEU A 80 -4.36 8.99 2.44
C LEU A 80 -3.89 10.34 2.99
N SER A 81 -3.43 10.40 4.24
CA SER A 81 -3.01 11.64 4.94
C SER A 81 -1.50 11.76 5.21
N MET A 82 -0.71 10.71 4.93
CA MET A 82 0.74 10.74 5.12
C MET A 82 1.44 11.67 4.13
N GLN A 83 2.68 12.04 4.39
CA GLN A 83 3.49 12.84 3.47
C GLN A 83 3.70 12.07 2.15
N ARG A 84 3.52 12.77 1.03
CA ARG A 84 3.66 12.18 -0.30
C ARG A 84 4.75 12.87 -1.09
N GLY A 85 5.64 12.07 -1.66
CA GLY A 85 6.57 12.50 -2.70
C GLY A 85 6.13 12.00 -4.08
N ALA A 86 5.41 10.87 -4.12
CA ALA A 86 4.91 10.23 -5.34
C ALA A 86 3.41 9.92 -5.25
N THR A 87 2.83 9.56 -6.40
CA THR A 87 1.52 8.90 -6.43
C THR A 87 1.62 7.57 -5.67
N ILE A 88 0.65 7.30 -4.81
CA ILE A 88 0.61 6.08 -4.00
C ILE A 88 -0.34 5.05 -4.59
N ILE A 89 -0.10 3.77 -4.33
CA ILE A 89 -1.13 2.75 -4.49
C ILE A 89 -2.24 3.05 -3.49
N TYR A 90 -3.45 3.24 -3.99
CA TYR A 90 -4.61 3.56 -3.13
C TYR A 90 -4.97 2.40 -2.20
N PRO A 91 -5.54 2.68 -1.01
CA PRO A 91 -5.87 1.64 -0.03
C PRO A 91 -6.74 0.51 -0.55
N LYS A 92 -7.67 0.79 -1.49
CA LYS A 92 -8.48 -0.24 -2.12
C LYS A 92 -7.64 -1.24 -2.92
N ASP A 93 -6.62 -0.75 -3.62
CA ASP A 93 -5.74 -1.57 -4.45
C ASP A 93 -4.70 -2.30 -3.60
N SER A 94 -4.12 -1.64 -2.59
CA SER A 94 -3.19 -2.30 -1.67
C SER A 94 -3.86 -3.44 -0.89
N ALA A 95 -5.14 -3.32 -0.52
CA ALA A 95 -5.91 -4.39 0.09
C ALA A 95 -6.08 -5.60 -0.84
N LEU A 96 -6.32 -5.34 -2.13
CA LEU A 96 -6.40 -6.39 -3.15
C LEU A 96 -5.03 -7.02 -3.41
N ILE A 97 -3.95 -6.23 -3.46
CA ILE A 97 -2.59 -6.78 -3.58
C ILE A 97 -2.30 -7.73 -2.43
N VAL A 98 -2.62 -7.35 -1.18
CA VAL A 98 -2.43 -8.23 -0.02
C VAL A 98 -3.15 -9.57 -0.20
N GLY A 99 -4.42 -9.55 -0.66
CA GLY A 99 -5.21 -10.76 -0.85
C GLY A 99 -4.80 -11.58 -2.08
N PHE A 100 -4.68 -10.94 -3.25
CA PHE A 100 -4.43 -11.66 -4.51
C PHE A 100 -2.96 -12.07 -4.71
N ALA A 101 -2.01 -11.33 -4.12
CA ALA A 101 -0.63 -11.80 -4.04
C ALA A 101 -0.44 -12.81 -2.91
N ASP A 102 -1.48 -13.07 -2.11
CA ASP A 102 -1.41 -13.98 -0.97
C ASP A 102 -0.22 -13.64 -0.05
N LEU A 103 -0.19 -12.38 0.44
CA LEU A 103 0.79 -11.96 1.43
C LEU A 103 0.43 -12.59 2.78
N PHE A 104 1.29 -13.46 3.30
CA PHE A 104 1.05 -14.23 4.51
C PHE A 104 2.09 -13.93 5.61
N PRO A 105 1.78 -14.14 6.89
CA PRO A 105 2.76 -13.99 7.97
C PRO A 105 4.01 -14.85 7.75
N GLY A 106 5.18 -14.21 7.79
CA GLY A 106 6.46 -14.87 7.51
C GLY A 106 6.93 -14.80 6.05
N ALA A 107 6.15 -14.26 5.12
CA ALA A 107 6.54 -14.14 3.72
C ALA A 107 7.78 -13.25 3.53
N ARG A 108 8.61 -13.62 2.57
CA ARG A 108 9.77 -12.83 2.10
C ARG A 108 9.34 -12.10 0.83
N VAL A 109 9.34 -10.78 0.89
CA VAL A 109 8.78 -9.93 -0.17
C VAL A 109 9.86 -9.01 -0.75
N LEU A 110 9.90 -8.93 -2.07
CA LEU A 110 10.65 -7.93 -2.82
C LEU A 110 9.66 -6.88 -3.35
N GLU A 111 9.91 -5.62 -3.06
CA GLU A 111 9.16 -4.47 -3.58
C GLU A 111 10.08 -3.60 -4.43
N ALA A 112 9.59 -3.10 -5.56
CA ALA A 112 10.29 -2.07 -6.31
C ALA A 112 9.33 -0.95 -6.69
N GLY A 113 9.78 0.29 -6.44
CA GLY A 113 8.96 1.48 -6.43
C GLY A 113 8.35 1.73 -5.06
N ALA A 114 9.17 1.78 -4.00
CA ALA A 114 8.69 2.04 -2.63
C ALA A 114 7.98 3.39 -2.50
N GLY A 115 8.38 4.39 -3.30
CA GLY A 115 7.77 5.70 -3.35
C GLY A 115 7.70 6.37 -1.98
N SER A 116 6.48 6.63 -1.51
CA SER A 116 6.23 7.18 -0.18
C SER A 116 6.07 6.12 0.93
N GLY A 117 6.28 4.85 0.64
CA GLY A 117 6.17 3.74 1.60
C GLY A 117 4.74 3.23 1.87
N ALA A 118 3.75 3.66 1.08
CA ALA A 118 2.35 3.27 1.27
C ALA A 118 2.14 1.76 1.15
N MET A 119 2.67 1.15 0.08
CA MET A 119 2.57 -0.29 -0.13
C MET A 119 3.48 -1.04 0.84
N SER A 120 4.67 -0.52 1.14
CA SER A 120 5.59 -1.08 2.15
C SER A 120 4.90 -1.27 3.51
N ILE A 121 4.12 -0.27 3.96
CA ILE A 121 3.33 -0.37 5.22
C ILE A 121 2.31 -1.52 5.15
N SER A 122 1.60 -1.64 4.04
CA SER A 122 0.60 -2.70 3.83
C SER A 122 1.23 -4.09 3.81
N ILE A 123 2.39 -4.22 3.14
CA ILE A 123 3.18 -5.46 3.10
C ILE A 123 3.66 -5.83 4.51
N LEU A 124 4.33 -4.90 5.21
CA LEU A 124 4.87 -5.13 6.55
C LEU A 124 3.81 -5.57 7.56
N ARG A 125 2.61 -5.01 7.46
CA ARG A 125 1.48 -5.47 8.28
C ARG A 125 1.07 -6.90 7.96
N ALA A 126 1.03 -7.26 6.69
CA ALA A 126 0.58 -8.57 6.26
C ALA A 126 1.58 -9.68 6.60
N ILE A 127 2.88 -9.40 6.40
CA ILE A 127 3.93 -10.41 6.64
C ILE A 127 4.31 -10.54 8.12
N GLY A 128 3.99 -9.55 8.95
CA GLY A 128 4.30 -9.57 10.38
C GLY A 128 5.80 -9.56 10.69
N GLU A 129 6.13 -9.79 11.96
CA GLU A 129 7.53 -9.75 12.44
C GLU A 129 8.38 -10.92 11.93
N GLY A 130 7.75 -12.05 11.60
CA GLY A 130 8.44 -13.23 11.06
C GLY A 130 8.76 -13.16 9.57
N GLY A 131 8.24 -12.16 8.85
CA GLY A 131 8.51 -11.95 7.43
C GLY A 131 9.73 -11.08 7.17
N SER A 132 9.99 -10.80 5.90
CA SER A 132 11.01 -9.82 5.49
C SER A 132 10.58 -9.07 4.23
N LEU A 133 10.86 -7.76 4.20
CA LEU A 133 10.61 -6.89 3.07
C LEU A 133 11.90 -6.21 2.64
N LEU A 134 12.27 -6.39 1.37
CA LEU A 134 13.32 -5.63 0.70
C LEU A 134 12.66 -4.72 -0.33
N SER A 135 12.77 -3.41 -0.13
CA SER A 135 12.20 -2.39 -1.03
C SER A 135 13.30 -1.66 -1.76
N PHE A 136 13.09 -1.40 -3.06
CA PHE A 136 13.95 -0.55 -3.88
C PHE A 136 13.21 0.74 -4.26
N GLU A 137 13.96 1.86 -4.25
CA GLU A 137 13.51 3.15 -4.77
C GLU A 137 14.66 3.82 -5.52
N GLU A 138 14.42 4.24 -6.76
CA GLU A 138 15.44 4.88 -7.60
C GLU A 138 15.65 6.35 -7.26
N ARG A 139 14.63 7.03 -6.74
CA ARG A 139 14.65 8.45 -6.44
C ARG A 139 15.06 8.68 -5.01
N ILE A 140 16.24 9.26 -4.83
CA ILE A 140 16.87 9.45 -3.52
C ILE A 140 16.02 10.32 -2.57
N ASP A 141 15.29 11.29 -3.10
CA ASP A 141 14.40 12.18 -2.35
C ASP A 141 13.20 11.46 -1.71
N PHE A 142 12.82 10.30 -2.23
CA PHE A 142 11.71 9.51 -1.67
C PHE A 142 12.12 8.55 -0.57
N LEU A 143 13.39 8.18 -0.47
CA LEU A 143 13.86 7.28 0.59
C LEU A 143 13.54 7.85 1.98
N GLY A 144 13.87 9.11 2.22
CA GLY A 144 13.61 9.77 3.50
C GLY A 144 12.12 9.87 3.82
N ILE A 145 11.28 10.12 2.80
CA ILE A 145 9.82 10.18 2.94
C ILE A 145 9.27 8.80 3.31
N ALA A 146 9.71 7.74 2.60
CA ALA A 146 9.28 6.37 2.88
C ALA A 146 9.68 5.93 4.29
N GLU A 147 10.93 6.16 4.70
CA GLU A 147 11.40 5.84 6.05
C GLU A 147 10.63 6.60 7.12
N GLN A 148 10.39 7.89 6.93
CA GLN A 148 9.62 8.69 7.86
C GLN A 148 8.19 8.15 8.00
N ASN A 149 7.49 7.91 6.89
CA ASN A 149 6.13 7.40 6.92
C ASN A 149 6.03 6.02 7.58
N VAL A 150 6.95 5.10 7.27
CA VAL A 150 6.99 3.78 7.90
C VAL A 150 7.29 3.89 9.39
N ARG A 151 8.26 4.71 9.78
CA ARG A 151 8.60 4.98 11.19
C ARG A 151 7.41 5.57 11.95
N GLU A 152 6.73 6.55 11.38
CA GLU A 152 5.56 7.20 11.99
C GLU A 152 4.40 6.22 12.16
N TYR A 153 4.22 5.31 11.19
CA TYR A 153 3.13 4.34 11.23
C TYR A 153 3.36 3.26 12.30
N PHE A 154 4.58 2.73 12.41
CA PHE A 154 4.93 1.64 13.33
C PHE A 154 5.51 2.13 14.67
N GLY A 155 5.79 3.42 14.83
CA GLY A 155 6.48 3.99 16.00
C GLY A 155 8.01 3.87 15.94
N SER A 156 8.52 2.98 15.10
CA SER A 156 9.95 2.77 14.79
C SER A 156 10.08 2.12 13.42
N LEU A 157 11.29 2.09 12.86
CA LEU A 157 11.52 1.30 11.64
C LEU A 157 11.48 -0.20 11.99
N PRO A 158 10.61 -0.98 11.33
CA PRO A 158 10.56 -2.43 11.54
C PRO A 158 11.88 -3.09 11.14
N PRO A 159 12.50 -3.93 11.98
CA PRO A 159 13.81 -4.55 11.69
C PRO A 159 13.77 -5.48 10.47
N GLN A 160 12.60 -6.00 10.13
CA GLN A 160 12.38 -6.86 8.96
C GLN A 160 12.28 -6.08 7.64
N TRP A 161 12.30 -4.75 7.67
CA TRP A 161 12.29 -3.91 6.48
C TRP A 161 13.66 -3.38 6.12
N LYS A 162 14.04 -3.53 4.85
CA LYS A 162 15.24 -2.94 4.27
C LYS A 162 14.86 -2.11 3.07
N LEU A 163 15.13 -0.81 3.10
CA LEU A 163 14.97 0.09 1.97
C LEU A 163 16.33 0.35 1.32
N ARG A 164 16.42 0.17 0.00
CA ARG A 164 17.63 0.40 -0.78
C ARG A 164 17.40 1.45 -1.85
N HIS A 165 18.36 2.37 -1.95
CA HIS A 165 18.46 3.26 -3.10
C HIS A 165 19.02 2.49 -4.29
N GLY A 166 18.37 2.60 -5.45
CA GLY A 166 18.85 1.99 -6.70
C GLY A 166 17.77 1.24 -7.46
N LYS A 167 18.21 0.58 -8.51
CA LYS A 167 17.33 -0.20 -9.38
C LYS A 167 17.20 -1.63 -8.88
N VAL A 168 16.01 -2.19 -9.02
CA VAL A 168 15.78 -3.59 -8.65
C VAL A 168 16.58 -4.57 -9.55
N GLN A 169 16.93 -4.13 -10.76
CA GLN A 169 17.78 -4.89 -11.68
C GLN A 169 19.19 -5.15 -11.12
N ASP A 170 19.65 -4.33 -10.18
CA ASP A 170 20.96 -4.49 -9.52
C ASP A 170 20.92 -5.58 -8.43
N LEU A 171 19.76 -6.20 -8.21
CA LEU A 171 19.61 -7.29 -7.25
C LEU A 171 20.25 -8.57 -7.78
N SER A 172 21.33 -8.99 -7.14
CA SER A 172 21.90 -10.33 -7.31
C SER A 172 21.25 -11.30 -6.32
N ALA A 173 20.02 -11.71 -6.58
CA ALA A 173 19.31 -12.62 -5.69
C ALA A 173 18.94 -13.91 -6.41
N GLU A 174 19.13 -15.03 -5.74
CA GLU A 174 18.65 -16.34 -6.18
C GLU A 174 17.43 -16.72 -5.36
N LYS A 175 16.30 -16.99 -6.02
CA LYS A 175 15.07 -17.67 -5.54
C LYS A 175 14.79 -17.64 -4.02
N ILE A 176 14.83 -16.44 -3.44
CA ILE A 176 14.64 -16.30 -2.00
C ILE A 176 13.32 -15.61 -1.62
N PHE A 177 12.62 -14.97 -2.58
CA PHE A 177 11.39 -14.26 -2.32
C PHE A 177 10.16 -15.11 -2.65
N ASP A 178 9.17 -15.04 -1.79
CA ASP A 178 7.88 -15.68 -1.98
C ASP A 178 6.97 -14.81 -2.85
N ARG A 179 7.15 -13.48 -2.78
CA ARG A 179 6.35 -12.47 -3.48
C ARG A 179 7.23 -11.36 -4.05
N VAL A 180 6.87 -10.88 -5.23
CA VAL A 180 7.49 -9.69 -5.86
C VAL A 180 6.36 -8.72 -6.22
N ILE A 181 6.50 -7.46 -5.80
CA ILE A 181 5.51 -6.39 -6.05
C ILE A 181 6.23 -5.25 -6.73
N PHE A 182 5.77 -4.90 -7.92
CA PHE A 182 6.29 -3.81 -8.74
C PHE A 182 5.27 -2.70 -8.91
N ASP A 183 5.61 -1.52 -8.39
CA ASP A 183 4.92 -0.24 -8.63
C ASP A 183 5.89 0.69 -9.35
N MET A 184 6.03 0.48 -10.65
CA MET A 184 7.02 1.17 -11.46
C MET A 184 6.53 1.40 -12.89
N LEU A 185 7.19 2.35 -13.57
CA LEU A 185 6.80 2.78 -14.90
C LEU A 185 6.91 1.66 -15.96
N ALA A 186 7.94 0.80 -15.84
CA ALA A 186 8.28 -0.21 -16.83
C ALA A 186 8.57 -1.59 -16.19
N PRO A 187 7.55 -2.26 -15.59
CA PRO A 187 7.78 -3.55 -14.93
C PRO A 187 8.24 -4.66 -15.88
N TRP A 188 7.94 -4.57 -17.19
CA TRP A 188 8.42 -5.51 -18.21
C TRP A 188 9.95 -5.59 -18.32
N ASP A 189 10.67 -4.50 -18.00
CA ASP A 189 12.14 -4.47 -18.03
C ASP A 189 12.77 -5.18 -16.82
N CYS A 190 11.95 -5.56 -15.83
CA CYS A 190 12.38 -6.19 -14.58
C CYS A 190 11.96 -7.66 -14.44
N LEU A 191 11.35 -8.26 -15.48
CA LEU A 191 10.86 -9.64 -15.40
C LEU A 191 11.94 -10.68 -15.22
N THR A 192 13.13 -10.44 -15.75
CA THR A 192 14.30 -11.34 -15.55
C THR A 192 14.69 -11.41 -14.08
N VAL A 193 14.82 -10.25 -13.42
CA VAL A 193 15.14 -10.22 -12.00
C VAL A 193 14.00 -10.78 -11.15
N ALA A 194 12.73 -10.49 -11.48
CA ALA A 194 11.60 -11.08 -10.80
C ALA A 194 11.59 -12.61 -10.88
N ALA A 195 11.87 -13.16 -12.08
CA ALA A 195 11.93 -14.60 -12.30
C ALA A 195 13.08 -15.29 -11.58
N SER A 196 14.24 -14.63 -11.46
CA SER A 196 15.39 -15.16 -10.70
C SER A 196 15.20 -15.05 -9.19
N ALA A 197 14.56 -13.98 -8.72
CA ALA A 197 14.34 -13.72 -7.30
C ALA A 197 13.22 -14.57 -6.69
N LEU A 198 12.16 -14.88 -7.45
CA LEU A 198 11.01 -15.64 -6.97
C LEU A 198 11.29 -17.14 -6.88
N VAL A 199 10.85 -17.73 -5.78
CA VAL A 199 10.74 -19.19 -5.66
C VAL A 199 9.73 -19.74 -6.68
N PRO A 200 9.83 -20.99 -7.15
CA PRO A 200 8.77 -21.63 -7.91
C PRO A 200 7.43 -21.58 -7.16
N GLY A 201 6.36 -21.22 -7.85
CA GLY A 201 5.05 -20.98 -7.23
C GLY A 201 4.86 -19.60 -6.60
N GLY A 202 5.94 -18.81 -6.49
CA GLY A 202 5.87 -17.42 -6.01
C GLY A 202 5.02 -16.52 -6.92
N VAL A 203 4.56 -15.39 -6.40
CA VAL A 203 3.67 -14.47 -7.12
C VAL A 203 4.41 -13.19 -7.49
N LEU A 204 4.34 -12.83 -8.75
CA LEU A 204 4.62 -11.49 -9.25
C LEU A 204 3.32 -10.69 -9.30
N CYS A 205 3.32 -9.50 -8.70
CA CYS A 205 2.28 -8.49 -8.85
C CYS A 205 2.88 -7.24 -9.51
N CYS A 206 2.24 -6.72 -10.55
CA CYS A 206 2.58 -5.44 -11.15
C CYS A 206 1.36 -4.50 -11.03
N TYR A 207 1.60 -3.29 -10.51
CA TYR A 207 0.65 -2.20 -10.51
C TYR A 207 1.03 -1.21 -11.62
N VAL A 208 0.12 -0.92 -12.53
CA VAL A 208 0.36 -0.04 -13.67
C VAL A 208 -0.82 0.89 -13.91
N ALA A 209 -0.54 2.11 -14.37
CA ALA A 209 -1.54 3.16 -14.48
C ALA A 209 -2.33 3.14 -15.81
N THR A 210 -1.77 2.57 -16.89
CA THR A 210 -2.35 2.68 -18.22
C THR A 210 -2.59 1.33 -18.89
N THR A 211 -3.57 1.26 -19.79
CA THR A 211 -3.86 0.05 -20.58
C THR A 211 -2.68 -0.35 -21.47
N THR A 212 -1.90 0.61 -21.96
CA THR A 212 -0.69 0.33 -22.74
C THR A 212 0.38 -0.38 -21.88
N GLN A 213 0.59 0.12 -20.65
CA GLN A 213 1.50 -0.55 -19.70
C GLN A 213 1.00 -1.96 -19.35
N LEU A 214 -0.31 -2.09 -19.10
CA LEU A 214 -0.94 -3.37 -18.79
C LEU A 214 -0.71 -4.38 -19.91
N SER A 215 -1.04 -4.01 -21.15
CA SER A 215 -0.86 -4.87 -22.32
C SER A 215 0.60 -5.28 -22.51
N ARG A 216 1.52 -4.30 -22.47
CA ARG A 216 2.95 -4.57 -22.64
C ARG A 216 3.50 -5.49 -21.56
N THR A 217 3.11 -5.27 -20.29
CA THR A 217 3.55 -6.12 -19.17
C THR A 217 3.00 -7.54 -19.32
N ALA A 218 1.72 -7.69 -19.70
CA ALA A 218 1.11 -8.99 -19.88
C ALA A 218 1.78 -9.80 -21.01
N GLU A 219 2.05 -9.17 -22.15
CA GLU A 219 2.74 -9.83 -23.25
C GLU A 219 4.20 -10.18 -22.88
N ALA A 220 4.94 -9.28 -22.26
CA ALA A 220 6.31 -9.56 -21.82
C ALA A 220 6.38 -10.72 -20.80
N ILE A 221 5.40 -10.83 -19.89
CA ILE A 221 5.29 -11.98 -18.97
C ILE A 221 5.12 -13.30 -19.74
N LYS A 222 4.23 -13.34 -20.74
CA LYS A 222 4.02 -14.53 -21.58
C LYS A 222 5.28 -14.89 -22.39
N GLU A 223 5.92 -13.88 -23.03
CA GLU A 223 7.12 -14.04 -23.83
C GLU A 223 8.32 -14.53 -22.99
N SER A 224 8.39 -14.14 -21.72
CA SER A 224 9.46 -14.59 -20.81
C SER A 224 9.52 -16.10 -20.65
N GLY A 225 8.39 -16.79 -20.82
CA GLY A 225 8.27 -18.22 -20.57
C GLY A 225 8.60 -18.67 -19.13
N LYS A 226 8.62 -17.71 -18.17
CA LYS A 226 9.01 -17.98 -16.78
C LYS A 226 7.81 -17.97 -15.82
N PHE A 227 6.67 -17.52 -16.29
CA PHE A 227 5.46 -17.38 -15.49
C PHE A 227 4.30 -18.11 -16.16
N GLY A 228 3.29 -18.45 -15.36
CA GLY A 228 1.99 -18.86 -15.88
C GLY A 228 1.27 -17.70 -16.57
N GLU A 229 0.11 -18.00 -17.13
CA GLU A 229 -0.73 -16.97 -17.79
C GLU A 229 -1.04 -15.84 -16.81
N PRO A 230 -0.76 -14.56 -17.17
CA PRO A 230 -1.06 -13.44 -16.31
C PRO A 230 -2.58 -13.20 -16.22
N GLU A 231 -3.02 -12.81 -15.02
CA GLU A 231 -4.40 -12.38 -14.75
C GLU A 231 -4.37 -10.91 -14.36
N SER A 232 -5.29 -10.11 -14.91
CA SER A 232 -5.33 -8.70 -14.61
C SER A 232 -6.77 -8.22 -14.40
N PHE A 233 -6.91 -7.22 -13.53
CA PHE A 233 -8.18 -6.57 -13.27
C PHE A 233 -7.96 -5.13 -12.76
N GLU A 234 -9.05 -4.39 -12.76
CA GLU A 234 -9.21 -3.09 -12.15
C GLU A 234 -10.33 -3.17 -11.12
N ALA A 235 -10.23 -2.42 -10.04
CA ALA A 235 -11.25 -2.43 -8.99
C ALA A 235 -11.85 -1.05 -8.77
N PHE A 236 -13.17 -1.02 -8.58
CA PHE A 236 -13.93 0.17 -8.29
C PHE A 236 -14.49 0.12 -6.87
N LEU A 237 -14.24 1.16 -6.09
CA LEU A 237 -14.87 1.34 -4.79
C LEU A 237 -15.86 2.49 -4.90
N ARG A 238 -17.16 2.18 -4.77
CA ARG A 238 -18.23 3.18 -4.83
C ARG A 238 -18.77 3.48 -3.43
N PRO A 239 -18.48 4.65 -2.87
CA PRO A 239 -19.04 5.04 -1.58
C PRO A 239 -20.54 5.39 -1.69
N TRP A 240 -21.26 5.24 -0.57
CA TRP A 240 -22.67 5.54 -0.48
C TRP A 240 -22.90 6.64 0.57
N HIS A 241 -23.90 7.45 0.32
CA HIS A 241 -24.44 8.42 1.26
C HIS A 241 -25.59 7.77 2.02
N HIS A 242 -25.63 7.99 3.33
CA HIS A 242 -26.67 7.48 4.23
C HIS A 242 -27.18 8.62 5.11
N GLU A 243 -28.43 9.04 4.88
CA GLU A 243 -29.09 10.04 5.71
C GLU A 243 -30.58 9.73 5.76
N GLY A 244 -31.07 9.21 6.90
CA GLY A 244 -32.44 8.74 7.04
C GLY A 244 -32.81 7.74 5.95
N LEU A 245 -33.86 8.05 5.18
CA LEU A 245 -34.30 7.26 4.03
C LEU A 245 -33.53 7.56 2.73
N ALA A 246 -32.68 8.60 2.71
CA ALA A 246 -31.89 8.98 1.55
C ALA A 246 -30.61 8.17 1.47
N VAL A 247 -30.74 6.91 1.05
CA VAL A 247 -29.61 5.99 0.82
C VAL A 247 -29.31 5.92 -0.68
N ARG A 248 -28.16 6.44 -1.10
CA ARG A 248 -27.79 6.54 -2.52
C ARG A 248 -26.27 6.54 -2.71
N PRO A 249 -25.76 6.12 -3.89
CA PRO A 249 -24.35 6.28 -4.22
C PRO A 249 -23.93 7.75 -4.11
N GLN A 250 -22.69 7.98 -3.64
CA GLN A 250 -22.09 9.32 -3.73
C GLN A 250 -21.92 9.74 -5.20
N HIS A 251 -22.00 11.04 -5.46
CA HIS A 251 -21.90 11.58 -6.83
C HIS A 251 -20.50 11.46 -7.41
N SER A 252 -19.48 11.54 -6.57
CA SER A 252 -18.07 11.44 -6.97
C SER A 252 -17.44 10.18 -6.41
N MET A 253 -16.57 9.55 -7.21
CA MET A 253 -15.71 8.43 -6.80
C MET A 253 -14.41 8.49 -7.58
N ASN A 254 -13.33 7.96 -7.03
CA ASN A 254 -12.11 7.69 -7.78
C ASN A 254 -12.35 6.43 -8.63
N ALA A 255 -12.70 6.62 -9.90
CA ALA A 255 -13.02 5.51 -10.79
C ALA A 255 -11.75 4.72 -11.13
N HIS A 256 -10.76 5.38 -11.73
CA HIS A 256 -9.49 4.76 -12.11
C HIS A 256 -8.37 5.16 -11.16
N THR A 257 -7.58 4.18 -10.72
CA THR A 257 -6.36 4.38 -9.91
C THR A 257 -5.18 3.62 -10.50
N GLY A 258 -5.42 2.45 -11.07
CA GLY A 258 -4.45 1.60 -11.73
C GLY A 258 -5.00 0.21 -12.00
N PHE A 259 -4.23 -0.57 -12.74
CA PHE A 259 -4.50 -1.97 -13.05
C PHE A 259 -3.59 -2.86 -12.21
N LEU A 260 -4.14 -3.95 -11.73
CA LEU A 260 -3.43 -5.01 -11.03
C LEU A 260 -3.21 -6.17 -11.98
N LEU A 261 -1.98 -6.64 -12.08
CA LEU A 261 -1.61 -7.80 -12.89
C LEU A 261 -0.84 -8.79 -12.02
N PHE A 262 -1.24 -10.05 -12.05
CA PHE A 262 -0.64 -11.13 -11.28
C PHE A 262 -0.18 -12.26 -12.17
N ALA A 263 0.98 -12.85 -11.86
CA ALA A 263 1.46 -14.06 -12.52
C ALA A 263 2.20 -14.95 -11.52
N ARG A 264 2.08 -16.27 -11.68
CA ARG A 264 2.76 -17.26 -10.84
C ARG A 264 4.07 -17.70 -11.50
N ARG A 265 5.17 -17.71 -10.74
CA ARG A 265 6.45 -18.27 -11.20
C ARG A 265 6.30 -19.78 -11.39
N ILE A 266 6.57 -20.28 -12.58
CA ILE A 266 6.58 -21.74 -12.84
C ILE A 266 7.92 -22.37 -12.42
N ALA A 267 7.97 -23.69 -12.35
CA ALA A 267 9.23 -24.40 -12.08
C ALA A 267 10.29 -24.07 -13.12
N THR A 268 11.56 -24.21 -12.74
CA THR A 268 12.70 -23.76 -13.59
C THR A 268 12.79 -24.51 -14.91
N ASP A 269 12.44 -25.78 -14.90
CA ASP A 269 12.45 -26.73 -16.02
C ASP A 269 11.09 -26.88 -16.72
N ALA A 270 10.05 -26.18 -16.25
CA ALA A 270 8.72 -26.23 -16.82
C ALA A 270 8.54 -25.21 -17.96
N GLN A 271 7.61 -25.54 -18.85
CA GLN A 271 7.10 -24.62 -19.86
C GLN A 271 5.68 -24.19 -19.51
N PRO A 272 5.32 -22.90 -19.73
CA PRO A 272 3.96 -22.43 -19.47
C PRO A 272 2.94 -23.17 -20.33
N LEU A 273 1.84 -23.57 -19.71
CA LEU A 273 0.73 -24.12 -20.47
C LEU A 273 0.03 -22.99 -21.24
N LYS A 274 -0.06 -23.11 -22.56
CA LYS A 274 -0.82 -22.19 -23.39
C LYS A 274 -2.32 -22.42 -23.16
N ARG A 275 -3.03 -21.43 -22.61
CA ARG A 275 -4.49 -21.49 -22.50
C ARG A 275 -5.12 -21.47 -23.89
N ARG A 276 -5.94 -22.48 -24.21
CA ARG A 276 -6.76 -22.47 -25.42
C ARG A 276 -7.89 -21.45 -25.26
N ARG A 277 -7.75 -20.29 -25.87
CA ARG A 277 -8.83 -19.30 -25.99
C ARG A 277 -9.51 -19.44 -27.34
N ARG A 278 -10.83 -19.28 -27.40
CA ARG A 278 -11.50 -19.07 -28.70
C ARG A 278 -10.96 -17.76 -29.27
N PRO A 279 -10.47 -17.75 -30.53
CA PRO A 279 -10.10 -16.52 -31.19
C PRO A 279 -11.29 -15.57 -31.19
N ALA A 280 -11.07 -14.26 -31.04
CA ALA A 280 -12.12 -13.29 -31.27
C ALA A 280 -12.57 -13.41 -32.75
N LYS A 281 -13.88 -13.26 -33.03
CA LYS A 281 -14.38 -13.20 -34.41
C LYS A 281 -13.63 -12.09 -35.15
N GLY A 282 -12.87 -12.43 -36.18
CA GLY A 282 -12.06 -11.49 -36.96
C GLY A 282 -10.56 -11.51 -36.68
N SER A 283 -10.07 -12.20 -35.63
CA SER A 283 -8.65 -12.51 -35.50
C SER A 283 -8.29 -13.72 -36.31
N LEU A 284 -8.23 -13.54 -37.64
CA LEU A 284 -7.55 -14.52 -38.50
C LEU A 284 -6.05 -14.37 -38.22
N SER A 285 -5.45 -15.41 -37.65
CA SER A 285 -4.01 -15.62 -37.70
C SER A 285 -3.58 -15.60 -39.14
N GLU A 286 -2.86 -14.59 -39.57
CA GLU A 286 -2.02 -14.74 -40.76
C GLU A 286 -1.02 -15.84 -40.43
N SER A 287 -1.17 -16.93 -41.20
CA SER A 287 -0.30 -18.11 -41.19
C SER A 287 1.09 -17.80 -41.74
#